data_63fc89fc4798453c58fa80fd2b5cb3a7
#
_entry.id   63fc89fc4798453c58fa80fd2b5cb3a7
#
_cell.length_a   1.000
_cell.length_b   1.000
_cell.length_c   1.000
_cell.angle_alpha   90.00
_cell.angle_beta   90.00
_cell.angle_gamma   90.00
#
_symmetry.space_group_name_H-M   'P 1'
#
loop_
_entity.id
_entity.type
_entity.pdbx_description
1 polymer ?
#
loop_
_entity_poly.entity_id
_entity_poly.type
_entity_poly.pdbx_seq_one_letter_code
_entity_poly.pdbx_strand_id
1 'polypeptide(L)'
;MEKNIIINENHLKPLFLKLLKLKKDNLKQVSFVHIGDSHIQADISTKVIRTELQRYFGNAGRGLIFPYQLAKSNAPTDIIFSSNSNWKGSRLIKKNPEIPCGISGFAIESIEPNSLINFKFRGTETFHKFDKLTLFTNKEIKNVNLIEDTAKYSVKDGVLDFKFDGLRSNFNIVCNDSICTKLYGIFLENSIDKGIIYSAIGVNGAKYSDYNSEVLFWEQIKNVKSDCYILSMGTNEAQNIVLTPESFIESIKETIDKIKIFNPEAVFILSTPPVSFYKKVVPNKKLKDFSDAIMAYCIDNEIALWDLFEISDGLKGSCEFAKNQLLVNDLVHYSRKGYELQGYLFIEAFAKSWNNYINSLSTIKMN
;
A
#
# COMPACT_ATOMS: atom_id res chain seq x y z
N MET A 1 10.24 -24.22 -2.05
CA MET A 1 11.37 -23.31 -1.73
C MET A 1 11.45 -23.19 -0.20
N GLU A 2 12.42 -23.85 0.40
CA GLU A 2 12.58 -23.85 1.87
C GLU A 2 12.86 -22.46 2.46
N LYS A 3 13.58 -21.61 1.71
CA LYS A 3 13.94 -20.25 2.15
C LYS A 3 12.76 -19.23 2.16
N ASN A 4 11.65 -19.51 1.48
CA ASN A 4 10.54 -18.56 1.39
C ASN A 4 9.62 -18.67 2.61
N ILE A 5 9.99 -17.97 3.68
CA ILE A 5 9.27 -17.89 4.96
C ILE A 5 9.21 -16.45 5.46
N ILE A 6 8.35 -16.20 6.43
CA ILE A 6 8.39 -14.98 7.24
C ILE A 6 9.18 -15.28 8.51
N ILE A 7 10.27 -14.55 8.69
CA ILE A 7 11.11 -14.61 9.90
C ILE A 7 10.37 -13.87 11.02
N ASN A 8 10.52 -14.30 12.27
CA ASN A 8 9.80 -13.78 13.44
C ASN A 8 8.27 -13.85 13.26
N GLU A 9 7.76 -14.93 12.66
CA GLU A 9 6.31 -15.11 12.39
C GLU A 9 5.43 -15.01 13.65
N ASN A 10 6.01 -15.20 14.85
CA ASN A 10 5.30 -15.03 16.11
C ASN A 10 4.77 -13.60 16.31
N HIS A 11 5.41 -12.59 15.71
CA HIS A 11 4.93 -11.21 15.69
C HIS A 11 3.54 -11.09 15.03
N LEU A 12 3.21 -12.02 14.13
CA LEU A 12 1.94 -12.04 13.41
C LEU A 12 0.77 -12.64 14.22
N LYS A 13 1.01 -13.21 15.41
CA LYS A 13 -0.06 -13.84 16.21
C LYS A 13 -1.27 -12.95 16.45
N PRO A 14 -1.14 -11.65 16.80
CA PRO A 14 -2.31 -10.76 16.97
C PRO A 14 -3.10 -10.61 15.67
N LEU A 15 -2.43 -10.48 14.53
CA LEU A 15 -3.07 -10.44 13.21
C LEU A 15 -3.77 -11.76 12.88
N PHE A 16 -3.11 -12.89 13.10
CA PHE A 16 -3.66 -14.22 12.86
C PHE A 16 -4.87 -14.51 13.74
N LEU A 17 -4.88 -14.04 14.98
CA LEU A 17 -6.06 -14.11 15.83
C LEU A 17 -7.24 -13.33 15.24
N LYS A 18 -7.02 -12.13 14.69
CA LYS A 18 -8.06 -11.35 14.01
C LYS A 18 -8.55 -12.05 12.74
N LEU A 19 -7.66 -12.62 11.93
CA LEU A 19 -8.02 -13.42 10.75
C LEU A 19 -8.83 -14.67 11.13
N LEU A 20 -8.48 -15.33 12.22
CA LEU A 20 -9.25 -16.46 12.74
C LEU A 20 -10.66 -16.04 13.19
N LYS A 21 -10.78 -14.90 13.90
CA LYS A 21 -12.08 -14.31 14.27
C LYS A 21 -12.89 -13.95 13.03
N LEU A 22 -12.26 -13.41 11.99
CA LEU A 22 -12.91 -13.12 10.71
C LEU A 22 -13.46 -14.39 10.05
N LYS A 23 -12.70 -15.49 10.03
CA LYS A 23 -13.15 -16.80 9.51
C LYS A 23 -14.31 -17.38 10.30
N LYS A 24 -14.40 -17.10 11.63
CA LYS A 24 -15.44 -17.59 12.55
C LYS A 24 -16.61 -16.62 12.70
N ASP A 25 -16.75 -15.64 11.84
CA ASP A 25 -17.83 -14.63 11.86
C ASP A 25 -17.87 -13.72 13.11
N ASN A 26 -16.78 -13.70 13.91
CA ASN A 26 -16.66 -12.88 15.11
C ASN A 26 -15.98 -11.51 14.84
N LEU A 27 -15.65 -11.22 13.58
CA LEU A 27 -15.09 -9.96 13.12
C LEU A 27 -15.54 -9.73 11.67
N LYS A 28 -15.81 -8.48 11.29
CA LYS A 28 -16.23 -8.16 9.91
C LYS A 28 -15.06 -7.90 8.98
N GLN A 29 -14.02 -7.25 9.46
CA GLN A 29 -12.94 -6.76 8.62
C GLN A 29 -11.58 -6.95 9.30
N VAL A 30 -10.58 -7.22 8.47
CA VAL A 30 -9.16 -7.09 8.81
C VAL A 30 -8.50 -6.25 7.73
N SER A 31 -7.73 -5.25 8.13
CA SER A 31 -7.18 -4.25 7.23
C SER A 31 -5.66 -4.33 7.12
N PHE A 32 -5.17 -4.15 5.90
CA PHE A 32 -3.75 -4.06 5.57
C PHE A 32 -3.45 -2.74 4.89
N VAL A 33 -2.34 -2.12 5.26
CA VAL A 33 -1.72 -0.99 4.55
C VAL A 33 -0.31 -1.38 4.14
N HIS A 34 -0.04 -1.38 2.83
CA HIS A 34 1.27 -1.67 2.27
C HIS A 34 1.88 -0.37 1.73
N ILE A 35 2.92 0.12 2.40
CA ILE A 35 3.61 1.36 2.04
C ILE A 35 4.91 1.00 1.31
N GLY A 36 5.15 1.67 0.19
CA GLY A 36 6.33 1.42 -0.61
C GLY A 36 6.68 2.52 -1.60
N ASP A 37 7.53 2.17 -2.53
CA ASP A 37 8.02 3.03 -3.59
C ASP A 37 7.38 2.71 -4.96
N SER A 38 8.15 2.81 -6.05
CA SER A 38 7.71 2.48 -7.40
C SER A 38 7.29 1.00 -7.58
N HIS A 39 7.86 0.10 -6.77
CA HIS A 39 7.50 -1.33 -6.82
C HIS A 39 6.07 -1.58 -6.34
N ILE A 40 5.53 -0.69 -5.52
CA ILE A 40 4.16 -0.76 -4.98
C ILE A 40 3.18 0.10 -5.78
N GLN A 41 3.62 1.25 -6.34
CA GLN A 41 2.73 2.19 -7.04
C GLN A 41 1.95 1.55 -8.18
N ALA A 42 2.57 0.66 -8.96
CA ALA A 42 1.92 0.00 -10.10
C ALA A 42 0.86 -1.03 -9.69
N ASP A 43 0.81 -1.39 -8.41
CA ASP A 43 -0.15 -2.33 -7.82
C ASP A 43 -0.19 -3.69 -8.54
N ILE A 44 0.96 -4.21 -8.98
CA ILE A 44 1.01 -5.52 -9.65
C ILE A 44 1.21 -6.63 -8.61
N SER A 45 2.28 -6.58 -7.82
CA SER A 45 2.53 -7.55 -6.74
C SER A 45 1.47 -7.44 -5.64
N THR A 46 1.11 -6.21 -5.25
CA THR A 46 0.07 -5.94 -4.25
C THR A 46 -1.32 -6.34 -4.70
N LYS A 47 -1.63 -6.28 -6.01
CA LYS A 47 -2.87 -6.83 -6.56
C LYS A 47 -2.93 -8.34 -6.36
N VAL A 48 -1.84 -9.07 -6.61
CA VAL A 48 -1.79 -10.52 -6.36
C VAL A 48 -2.04 -10.80 -4.88
N ILE A 49 -1.29 -10.12 -3.98
CA ILE A 49 -1.42 -10.31 -2.53
C ILE A 49 -2.86 -10.03 -2.08
N ARG A 50 -3.42 -8.89 -2.46
CA ARG A 50 -4.80 -8.50 -2.13
C ARG A 50 -5.80 -9.54 -2.64
N THR A 51 -5.68 -9.96 -3.90
CA THR A 51 -6.63 -10.90 -4.50
C THR A 51 -6.61 -12.24 -3.78
N GLU A 52 -5.45 -12.80 -3.46
CA GLU A 52 -5.33 -14.08 -2.77
C GLU A 52 -5.83 -14.01 -1.32
N LEU A 53 -5.49 -12.93 -0.59
CA LEU A 53 -6.01 -12.71 0.76
C LEU A 53 -7.54 -12.57 0.74
N GLN A 54 -8.09 -11.78 -0.18
CA GLN A 54 -9.53 -11.59 -0.32
C GLN A 54 -10.26 -12.86 -0.78
N ARG A 55 -9.65 -13.66 -1.64
CA ARG A 55 -10.21 -14.96 -2.06
C ARG A 55 -10.35 -15.91 -0.87
N TYR A 56 -9.38 -15.92 0.03
CA TYR A 56 -9.36 -16.84 1.16
C TYR A 56 -10.16 -16.35 2.37
N PHE A 57 -10.11 -15.06 2.69
CA PHE A 57 -10.71 -14.47 3.89
C PHE A 57 -11.99 -13.66 3.63
N GLY A 58 -12.38 -13.45 2.37
CA GLY A 58 -13.47 -12.57 1.96
C GLY A 58 -12.99 -11.16 1.62
N ASN A 59 -13.84 -10.38 0.95
CA ASN A 59 -13.50 -9.06 0.41
C ASN A 59 -14.33 -7.95 1.07
N ALA A 60 -13.69 -7.12 1.88
CA ALA A 60 -14.29 -5.95 2.51
C ALA A 60 -13.89 -4.61 1.83
N GLY A 61 -13.28 -4.64 0.65
CA GLY A 61 -13.03 -3.45 -0.16
C GLY A 61 -11.62 -3.34 -0.73
N ARG A 62 -11.49 -2.41 -1.68
CA ARG A 62 -10.25 -2.12 -2.40
C ARG A 62 -9.23 -1.37 -1.53
N GLY A 63 -9.73 -0.68 -0.49
CA GLY A 63 -8.92 0.23 0.31
C GLY A 63 -8.56 1.51 -0.43
N LEU A 64 -7.39 2.06 -0.15
CA LEU A 64 -6.95 3.34 -0.68
C LEU A 64 -6.62 3.26 -2.17
N ILE A 65 -7.11 4.23 -2.92
CA ILE A 65 -6.81 4.49 -4.32
C ILE A 65 -6.52 5.98 -4.54
N PHE A 66 -5.89 6.29 -5.66
CA PHE A 66 -5.61 7.67 -6.05
C PHE A 66 -5.78 7.85 -7.56
N PRO A 67 -6.23 9.01 -8.07
CA PRO A 67 -6.40 9.29 -9.49
C PRO A 67 -5.06 9.61 -10.18
N TYR A 68 -4.16 8.62 -10.25
CA TYR A 68 -2.82 8.76 -10.83
C TYR A 68 -2.83 9.30 -12.27
N GLN A 69 -3.86 8.97 -13.07
CA GLN A 69 -4.00 9.49 -14.44
C GLN A 69 -4.12 11.02 -14.43
N LEU A 70 -4.85 11.60 -13.47
CA LEU A 70 -5.00 13.06 -13.34
C LEU A 70 -3.71 13.73 -12.84
N ALA A 71 -2.90 12.99 -12.07
CA ALA A 71 -1.57 13.42 -11.63
C ALA A 71 -0.47 13.17 -12.69
N LYS A 72 -0.81 12.67 -13.89
CA LYS A 72 0.11 12.31 -14.97
C LYS A 72 1.18 11.30 -14.52
N SER A 73 0.76 10.33 -13.71
CA SER A 73 1.60 9.25 -13.18
C SER A 73 1.06 7.89 -13.62
N ASN A 74 1.91 6.84 -13.55
CA ASN A 74 1.47 5.47 -13.81
C ASN A 74 0.47 5.00 -12.75
N ALA A 75 -0.59 4.34 -13.20
CA ALA A 75 -1.71 3.92 -12.40
C ALA A 75 -1.83 2.38 -12.35
N PRO A 76 -2.44 1.84 -11.29
CA PRO A 76 -2.94 0.47 -11.29
C PRO A 76 -3.81 0.18 -12.52
N THR A 77 -3.70 -1.05 -13.05
CA THR A 77 -4.38 -1.41 -14.30
C THR A 77 -5.88 -1.66 -14.16
N ASP A 78 -6.36 -1.85 -12.94
CA ASP A 78 -7.75 -2.17 -12.61
C ASP A 78 -8.64 -0.96 -12.36
N ILE A 79 -8.09 0.26 -12.32
CA ILE A 79 -8.83 1.50 -12.07
C ILE A 79 -8.69 2.51 -13.20
N ILE A 80 -9.75 3.26 -13.44
CA ILE A 80 -9.78 4.34 -14.42
C ILE A 80 -10.34 5.60 -13.76
N PHE A 81 -9.58 6.68 -13.84
CA PHE A 81 -10.04 8.01 -13.50
C PHE A 81 -10.05 8.90 -14.73
N SER A 82 -11.06 9.75 -14.83
CA SER A 82 -11.15 10.82 -15.83
C SER A 82 -11.79 12.06 -15.23
N SER A 83 -11.59 13.20 -15.88
CA SER A 83 -12.13 14.49 -15.48
C SER A 83 -12.37 15.35 -16.71
N ASN A 84 -13.32 16.28 -16.61
CA ASN A 84 -13.50 17.37 -17.59
C ASN A 84 -12.60 18.58 -17.29
N SER A 85 -11.94 18.59 -16.14
CA SER A 85 -11.07 19.67 -15.66
C SER A 85 -9.61 19.28 -15.79
N ASN A 86 -8.73 20.28 -15.86
CA ASN A 86 -7.30 20.09 -15.76
C ASN A 86 -6.86 20.05 -14.28
N TRP A 87 -5.83 19.25 -13.99
CA TRP A 87 -5.32 19.05 -12.66
C TRP A 87 -3.80 19.26 -12.61
N LYS A 88 -3.34 19.92 -11.54
CA LYS A 88 -1.92 19.96 -11.17
C LYS A 88 -1.63 18.81 -10.22
N GLY A 89 -0.56 18.03 -10.48
CA GLY A 89 -0.14 16.92 -9.62
C GLY A 89 1.07 17.25 -8.77
N SER A 90 1.11 16.72 -7.55
CA SER A 90 2.26 16.70 -6.65
C SER A 90 2.50 15.30 -6.11
N ARG A 91 3.74 14.99 -5.71
CA ARG A 91 4.13 13.72 -5.06
C ARG A 91 5.26 13.93 -4.07
N LEU A 92 5.39 13.05 -3.07
CA LEU A 92 6.30 13.16 -1.93
C LEU A 92 7.74 13.54 -2.27
N ILE A 93 8.28 13.03 -3.37
CA ILE A 93 9.67 13.24 -3.77
C ILE A 93 9.95 14.64 -4.32
N LYS A 94 8.92 15.48 -4.52
CA LYS A 94 9.09 16.83 -5.02
C LYS A 94 9.59 17.73 -3.88
N LYS A 95 10.77 18.31 -4.05
CA LYS A 95 11.29 19.29 -3.09
C LYS A 95 10.42 20.55 -3.09
N ASN A 96 10.01 20.99 -1.90
CA ASN A 96 9.15 22.17 -1.69
C ASN A 96 7.92 22.14 -2.62
N PRO A 97 7.03 21.17 -2.47
CA PRO A 97 5.84 21.09 -3.31
C PRO A 97 4.90 22.28 -3.01
N GLU A 98 4.35 22.90 -4.05
CA GLU A 98 3.30 23.92 -3.89
C GLU A 98 2.05 23.35 -3.21
N ILE A 99 1.82 22.04 -3.39
CA ILE A 99 0.72 21.30 -2.81
C ILE A 99 1.31 20.18 -1.95
N PRO A 100 1.10 20.19 -0.62
CA PRO A 100 1.54 19.10 0.26
C PRO A 100 0.86 17.79 -0.14
N CYS A 101 1.54 16.68 0.07
CA CYS A 101 1.02 15.36 -0.30
C CYS A 101 0.26 14.72 0.87
N GLY A 102 -0.92 14.17 0.59
CA GLY A 102 -1.72 13.54 1.64
C GLY A 102 -1.54 12.02 1.72
N ILE A 103 -2.58 11.35 2.17
CA ILE A 103 -2.60 9.92 2.53
C ILE A 103 -2.08 8.95 1.45
N SER A 104 -2.18 9.31 0.17
CA SER A 104 -1.68 8.47 -0.93
C SER A 104 -0.19 8.70 -1.25
N GLY A 105 0.46 9.66 -0.59
CA GLY A 105 1.77 10.17 -0.99
C GLY A 105 1.74 11.06 -2.23
N PHE A 106 0.54 11.41 -2.67
CA PHE A 106 0.26 12.31 -3.78
C PHE A 106 -0.73 13.40 -3.39
N ALA A 107 -0.85 14.39 -4.27
CA ALA A 107 -1.94 15.36 -4.30
C ALA A 107 -2.26 15.72 -5.76
N ILE A 108 -3.52 16.01 -6.04
CA ILE A 108 -3.94 16.76 -7.23
C ILE A 108 -4.75 17.96 -6.82
N GLU A 109 -4.64 19.05 -7.58
CA GLU A 109 -5.42 20.27 -7.41
C GLU A 109 -6.09 20.63 -8.74
N SER A 110 -7.39 20.85 -8.72
CA SER A 110 -8.11 21.35 -9.89
C SER A 110 -7.65 22.76 -10.26
N ILE A 111 -7.53 23.05 -11.55
CA ILE A 111 -7.17 24.41 -12.01
C ILE A 111 -8.38 25.34 -11.88
N GLU A 112 -9.60 24.79 -11.98
CA GLU A 112 -10.87 25.50 -11.93
C GLU A 112 -11.78 24.90 -10.86
N PRO A 113 -12.68 25.70 -10.26
CA PRO A 113 -13.74 25.20 -9.40
C PRO A 113 -14.73 24.31 -10.20
N ASN A 114 -15.65 23.65 -9.48
CA ASN A 114 -16.65 22.75 -10.04
C ASN A 114 -16.06 21.59 -10.86
N SER A 115 -14.98 21.04 -10.39
CA SER A 115 -14.28 19.95 -11.07
C SER A 115 -15.00 18.61 -10.91
N LEU A 116 -15.16 17.90 -12.04
CA LEU A 116 -15.72 16.56 -12.09
C LEU A 116 -14.62 15.50 -11.95
N ILE A 117 -14.87 14.48 -11.13
CA ILE A 117 -14.05 13.28 -11.01
C ILE A 117 -14.91 12.07 -11.31
N ASN A 118 -14.58 11.37 -12.39
CA ASN A 118 -15.21 10.10 -12.75
C ASN A 118 -14.27 8.96 -12.38
N PHE A 119 -14.82 7.95 -11.75
CA PHE A 119 -14.13 6.72 -11.39
C PHE A 119 -14.89 5.50 -11.86
N LYS A 120 -14.17 4.49 -12.35
CA LYS A 120 -14.69 3.15 -12.56
C LYS A 120 -13.59 2.10 -12.44
N PHE A 121 -13.97 0.91 -12.02
CA PHE A 121 -13.11 -0.26 -12.17
C PHE A 121 -13.06 -0.71 -13.64
N ARG A 122 -11.90 -1.25 -14.05
CA ARG A 122 -11.75 -1.88 -15.37
C ARG A 122 -12.13 -3.34 -15.26
N GLY A 123 -13.03 -3.78 -16.15
CA GLY A 123 -13.50 -5.16 -16.19
C GLY A 123 -14.74 -5.41 -15.32
N THR A 124 -15.22 -6.63 -15.36
CA THR A 124 -16.47 -7.09 -14.72
C THR A 124 -16.22 -7.88 -13.44
N GLU A 125 -14.99 -7.84 -12.89
CA GLU A 125 -14.64 -8.63 -11.71
C GLU A 125 -15.53 -8.26 -10.51
N THR A 126 -16.17 -9.27 -9.94
CA THR A 126 -17.08 -9.13 -8.79
C THR A 126 -16.39 -8.63 -7.52
N PHE A 127 -15.04 -8.67 -7.49
CA PHE A 127 -14.23 -8.27 -6.35
C PHE A 127 -14.08 -6.73 -6.18
N HIS A 128 -14.53 -5.93 -7.13
CA HIS A 128 -14.32 -4.49 -7.13
C HIS A 128 -15.62 -3.72 -6.81
N LYS A 129 -16.24 -4.04 -5.66
CA LYS A 129 -17.46 -3.36 -5.24
C LYS A 129 -17.26 -2.68 -3.89
N PHE A 130 -17.94 -1.55 -3.69
CA PHE A 130 -17.93 -0.77 -2.46
C PHE A 130 -19.34 -0.20 -2.21
N ASP A 131 -19.63 0.07 -0.96
CA ASP A 131 -20.83 0.78 -0.51
C ASP A 131 -20.50 1.98 0.37
N LYS A 132 -19.20 2.14 0.70
CA LYS A 132 -18.67 3.36 1.33
C LYS A 132 -17.51 3.91 0.53
N LEU A 133 -17.46 5.23 0.45
CA LEU A 133 -16.43 5.98 -0.20
C LEU A 133 -16.02 7.13 0.72
N THR A 134 -14.73 7.23 1.04
CA THR A 134 -14.16 8.34 1.79
C THR A 134 -13.23 9.13 0.88
N LEU A 135 -13.46 10.44 0.74
CA LEU A 135 -12.56 11.36 0.06
C LEU A 135 -11.69 12.11 1.07
N PHE A 136 -10.41 12.20 0.77
CA PHE A 136 -9.46 13.05 1.50
C PHE A 136 -9.17 14.30 0.65
N THR A 137 -9.69 15.44 1.10
CA THR A 137 -9.62 16.71 0.38
C THR A 137 -9.05 17.83 1.25
N ASN A 138 -8.92 19.03 0.71
CA ASN A 138 -8.66 20.21 1.52
C ASN A 138 -9.86 20.56 2.42
N LYS A 139 -9.58 21.11 3.61
CA LYS A 139 -10.59 21.31 4.68
C LYS A 139 -11.73 22.24 4.31
N GLU A 140 -11.53 23.08 3.32
CA GLU A 140 -12.50 24.05 2.82
C GLU A 140 -13.59 23.44 1.94
N ILE A 141 -13.35 22.25 1.38
CA ILE A 141 -14.34 21.55 0.54
C ILE A 141 -15.47 21.01 1.42
N LYS A 142 -16.70 21.46 1.12
CA LYS A 142 -17.91 21.08 1.87
C LYS A 142 -19.05 20.67 0.95
N ASN A 143 -19.06 21.16 -0.29
CA ASN A 143 -20.15 20.93 -1.24
C ASN A 143 -19.71 19.97 -2.33
N VAL A 144 -20.04 18.71 -2.14
CA VAL A 144 -19.72 17.63 -3.09
C VAL A 144 -21.02 16.92 -3.46
N ASN A 145 -21.30 16.85 -4.76
CA ASN A 145 -22.46 16.16 -5.29
C ASN A 145 -22.03 14.90 -6.04
N LEU A 146 -22.74 13.80 -5.78
CA LEU A 146 -22.72 12.62 -6.63
C LEU A 146 -23.63 12.87 -7.83
N ILE A 147 -23.15 12.54 -9.03
CA ILE A 147 -23.97 12.59 -10.25
C ILE A 147 -24.59 11.20 -10.42
N GLU A 148 -25.89 11.19 -10.70
CA GLU A 148 -26.66 9.96 -10.98
C GLU A 148 -26.70 8.94 -9.83
N ASP A 149 -26.38 9.36 -8.62
CA ASP A 149 -26.46 8.50 -7.43
C ASP A 149 -26.89 9.30 -6.20
N THR A 150 -27.41 8.59 -5.21
CA THR A 150 -27.78 9.15 -3.90
C THR A 150 -26.98 8.45 -2.82
N ALA A 151 -26.38 9.22 -1.95
CA ALA A 151 -25.70 8.71 -0.77
C ALA A 151 -25.90 9.66 0.41
N LYS A 152 -25.94 9.12 1.60
CA LYS A 152 -25.76 9.92 2.81
C LYS A 152 -24.27 10.27 2.93
N TYR A 153 -23.97 11.51 3.21
CA TYR A 153 -22.59 11.91 3.41
C TYR A 153 -22.42 12.81 4.64
N SER A 154 -21.20 12.78 5.19
CA SER A 154 -20.75 13.65 6.26
C SER A 154 -19.41 14.28 5.88
N VAL A 155 -19.14 15.47 6.42
CA VAL A 155 -17.91 16.22 6.17
C VAL A 155 -17.27 16.57 7.49
N LYS A 156 -15.98 16.22 7.65
CA LYS A 156 -15.19 16.60 8.81
C LYS A 156 -13.73 16.82 8.40
N ASP A 157 -13.21 18.03 8.60
CA ASP A 157 -11.79 18.38 8.43
C ASP A 157 -11.16 17.92 7.10
N GLY A 158 -11.90 18.05 5.97
CA GLY A 158 -11.46 17.61 4.65
C GLY A 158 -11.58 16.11 4.40
N VAL A 159 -12.27 15.39 5.28
CA VAL A 159 -12.67 14.00 5.09
C VAL A 159 -14.16 13.98 4.80
N LEU A 160 -14.54 13.44 3.64
CA LEU A 160 -15.94 13.31 3.22
C LEU A 160 -16.29 11.83 3.09
N ASP A 161 -17.20 11.37 3.95
CA ASP A 161 -17.65 9.98 3.98
C ASP A 161 -19.02 9.84 3.32
N PHE A 162 -19.11 9.00 2.30
CA PHE A 162 -20.34 8.66 1.58
C PHE A 162 -20.74 7.22 1.87
N LYS A 163 -22.04 7.01 2.13
CA LYS A 163 -22.64 5.69 2.30
C LYS A 163 -23.77 5.53 1.27
N PHE A 164 -23.61 4.52 0.42
CA PHE A 164 -24.58 4.13 -0.61
C PHE A 164 -25.57 3.08 -0.07
N ASP A 165 -26.76 3.02 -0.62
CA ASP A 165 -27.78 2.02 -0.26
C ASP A 165 -27.52 0.62 -0.86
N GLY A 166 -26.40 0.44 -1.54
CA GLY A 166 -25.98 -0.85 -2.11
C GLY A 166 -24.61 -0.76 -2.73
N LEU A 167 -24.13 -1.88 -3.24
CA LEU A 167 -22.81 -1.98 -3.83
C LEU A 167 -22.69 -1.22 -5.16
N ARG A 168 -21.59 -0.49 -5.32
CA ARG A 168 -21.21 0.28 -6.51
C ARG A 168 -19.89 -0.23 -7.09
N SER A 169 -19.68 -0.01 -8.38
CA SER A 169 -18.40 -0.26 -9.08
C SER A 169 -17.82 1.00 -9.72
N ASN A 170 -18.53 2.12 -9.62
CA ASN A 170 -18.14 3.43 -10.13
C ASN A 170 -18.72 4.54 -9.26
N PHE A 171 -18.25 5.76 -9.46
CA PHE A 171 -18.86 6.99 -8.98
C PHE A 171 -18.49 8.17 -9.88
N ASN A 172 -19.33 9.19 -9.85
CA ASN A 172 -19.09 10.48 -10.50
C ASN A 172 -19.33 11.57 -9.46
N ILE A 173 -18.30 12.37 -9.19
CA ILE A 173 -18.31 13.39 -8.14
C ILE A 173 -18.02 14.75 -8.74
N VAL A 174 -18.83 15.74 -8.39
CA VAL A 174 -18.53 17.16 -8.65
C VAL A 174 -18.29 17.87 -7.34
N CYS A 175 -17.16 18.56 -7.24
CA CYS A 175 -16.87 19.46 -6.14
C CYS A 175 -17.39 20.86 -6.52
N ASN A 176 -18.46 21.33 -5.85
CA ASN A 176 -19.20 22.54 -6.21
C ASN A 176 -18.78 23.78 -5.41
N ASP A 177 -17.68 23.71 -4.66
CA ASP A 177 -17.16 24.88 -3.98
C ASP A 177 -16.53 25.87 -4.96
N SER A 178 -16.59 27.17 -4.64
CA SER A 178 -15.98 28.25 -5.43
C SER A 178 -14.46 28.26 -5.42
N ILE A 179 -13.84 27.31 -4.75
CA ILE A 179 -12.40 27.13 -4.63
C ILE A 179 -11.92 25.90 -5.40
N CYS A 180 -10.63 25.87 -5.73
CA CYS A 180 -10.03 24.71 -6.35
C CYS A 180 -9.97 23.53 -5.37
N THR A 181 -10.40 22.36 -5.86
CA THR A 181 -10.40 21.13 -5.07
C THR A 181 -9.00 20.53 -5.04
N LYS A 182 -8.50 20.24 -3.85
CA LYS A 182 -7.34 19.36 -3.65
C LYS A 182 -7.81 17.98 -3.23
N LEU A 183 -7.32 16.95 -3.91
CA LEU A 183 -7.62 15.55 -3.58
C LEU A 183 -6.32 14.82 -3.23
N TYR A 184 -6.34 14.14 -2.11
CA TYR A 184 -5.19 13.45 -1.51
C TYR A 184 -5.31 11.93 -1.52
N GLY A 185 -6.52 11.40 -1.64
CA GLY A 185 -6.80 9.98 -1.67
C GLY A 185 -8.28 9.69 -1.63
N ILE A 186 -8.63 8.46 -1.98
CA ILE A 186 -9.99 7.94 -1.96
C ILE A 186 -9.94 6.55 -1.35
N PHE A 187 -10.76 6.30 -0.33
CA PHE A 187 -10.84 5.00 0.31
C PHE A 187 -12.17 4.33 -0.03
N LEU A 188 -12.10 3.10 -0.52
CA LEU A 188 -13.26 2.31 -0.95
C LEU A 188 -13.42 1.10 -0.04
N GLU A 189 -14.58 1.02 0.62
CA GLU A 189 -14.92 -0.04 1.57
C GLU A 189 -16.21 -0.75 1.11
N ASN A 190 -16.22 -2.06 1.24
CA ASN A 190 -17.42 -2.88 1.19
C ASN A 190 -17.79 -3.27 2.64
N SER A 191 -18.71 -2.54 3.25
CA SER A 191 -19.14 -2.78 4.63
C SER A 191 -20.27 -3.79 4.73
N ILE A 192 -20.81 -4.26 3.61
CA ILE A 192 -21.85 -5.27 3.54
C ILE A 192 -21.26 -6.65 3.76
N ASP A 193 -20.20 -6.96 3.01
CA ASP A 193 -19.50 -8.23 3.11
C ASP A 193 -18.42 -8.19 4.20
N LYS A 194 -18.01 -9.36 4.66
CA LYS A 194 -16.86 -9.52 5.55
C LYS A 194 -15.60 -9.83 4.74
N GLY A 195 -14.44 -9.45 5.26
CA GLY A 195 -13.19 -9.82 4.61
C GLY A 195 -12.02 -8.88 4.86
N ILE A 196 -11.13 -8.87 3.90
CA ILE A 196 -9.90 -8.07 3.91
C ILE A 196 -10.13 -6.75 3.17
N ILE A 197 -9.68 -5.66 3.78
CA ILE A 197 -9.38 -4.40 3.10
C ILE A 197 -7.87 -4.32 2.92
N TYR A 198 -7.41 -4.03 1.69
CA TYR A 198 -5.98 -3.95 1.42
C TYR A 198 -5.63 -2.68 0.62
N SER A 199 -4.97 -1.75 1.28
CA SER A 199 -4.50 -0.49 0.70
C SER A 199 -3.05 -0.59 0.27
N ALA A 200 -2.75 -0.29 -0.98
CA ALA A 200 -1.39 -0.14 -1.48
C ALA A 200 -1.07 1.34 -1.66
N ILE A 201 -0.05 1.83 -0.98
CA ILE A 201 0.45 3.20 -1.04
C ILE A 201 1.86 3.15 -1.58
N GLY A 202 2.04 3.55 -2.83
CA GLY A 202 3.35 3.55 -3.47
C GLY A 202 3.60 4.85 -4.21
N VAL A 203 4.83 5.37 -4.12
CA VAL A 203 5.25 6.58 -4.81
C VAL A 203 6.58 6.35 -5.52
N ASN A 204 6.59 6.52 -6.85
CA ASN A 204 7.80 6.36 -7.65
C ASN A 204 8.94 7.24 -7.13
N GLY A 205 10.06 6.61 -6.78
CA GLY A 205 11.26 7.28 -6.30
C GLY A 205 11.26 7.58 -4.80
N ALA A 206 10.19 7.29 -4.07
CA ALA A 206 10.08 7.58 -2.65
C ALA A 206 11.04 6.75 -1.79
N LYS A 207 11.41 7.33 -0.67
CA LYS A 207 12.21 6.77 0.42
C LYS A 207 11.43 6.87 1.72
N TYR A 208 11.85 6.15 2.75
CA TYR A 208 11.29 6.30 4.10
C TYR A 208 11.32 7.76 4.57
N SER A 209 12.45 8.46 4.35
CA SER A 209 12.61 9.87 4.74
C SER A 209 11.64 10.82 4.05
N ASP A 210 11.20 10.52 2.81
CA ASP A 210 10.22 11.34 2.10
C ASP A 210 8.84 11.23 2.76
N TYR A 211 8.43 10.01 3.14
CA TYR A 211 7.20 9.80 3.93
C TYR A 211 7.31 10.43 5.31
N ASN A 212 8.44 10.24 6.00
CA ASN A 212 8.63 10.76 7.35
C ASN A 212 8.54 12.28 7.43
N SER A 213 8.96 12.99 6.40
CA SER A 213 8.93 14.45 6.35
C SER A 213 7.57 15.05 5.97
N GLU A 214 6.64 14.26 5.43
CA GLU A 214 5.35 14.79 4.94
C GLU A 214 4.28 14.81 6.04
N VAL A 215 4.07 15.98 6.63
CA VAL A 215 3.15 16.15 7.77
C VAL A 215 1.72 15.75 7.42
N LEU A 216 1.20 16.19 6.27
CA LEU A 216 -0.18 15.92 5.87
C LEU A 216 -0.45 14.43 5.65
N PHE A 217 0.56 13.67 5.16
CA PHE A 217 0.46 12.21 5.06
C PHE A 217 0.14 11.59 6.43
N TRP A 218 0.89 11.97 7.47
CA TRP A 218 0.70 11.45 8.83
C TRP A 218 -0.59 11.95 9.48
N GLU A 219 -1.02 13.18 9.20
CA GLU A 219 -2.31 13.68 9.67
C GLU A 219 -3.49 12.90 9.08
N GLN A 220 -3.38 12.45 7.83
CA GLN A 220 -4.48 11.77 7.15
C GLN A 220 -4.46 10.25 7.33
N ILE A 221 -3.28 9.59 7.34
CA ILE A 221 -3.18 8.12 7.45
C ILE A 221 -3.77 7.58 8.75
N LYS A 222 -3.78 8.37 9.83
CA LYS A 222 -4.43 8.00 11.10
C LYS A 222 -5.95 7.74 10.98
N ASN A 223 -6.59 8.24 9.91
CA ASN A 223 -8.01 7.96 9.64
C ASN A 223 -8.22 6.57 9.02
N VAL A 224 -7.16 5.94 8.52
CA VAL A 224 -7.18 4.58 7.96
C VAL A 224 -6.34 3.67 8.85
N LYS A 225 -6.86 3.41 10.07
CA LYS A 225 -6.21 2.47 11.01
C LYS A 225 -6.18 1.08 10.39
N SER A 226 -5.01 0.45 10.42
CA SER A 226 -4.80 -0.88 9.84
C SER A 226 -4.34 -1.88 10.89
N ASP A 227 -4.76 -3.13 10.74
CA ASP A 227 -4.33 -4.22 11.62
C ASP A 227 -2.89 -4.65 11.32
N CYS A 228 -2.47 -4.50 10.06
CA CYS A 228 -1.13 -4.83 9.62
C CYS A 228 -0.58 -3.77 8.66
N TYR A 229 0.63 -3.31 8.92
CA TYR A 229 1.42 -2.47 8.01
C TYR A 229 2.54 -3.28 7.38
N ILE A 230 2.58 -3.31 6.05
CA ILE A 230 3.68 -3.90 5.28
C ILE A 230 4.54 -2.76 4.76
N LEU A 231 5.84 -2.76 5.07
CA LEU A 231 6.77 -1.72 4.68
C LEU A 231 7.80 -2.29 3.69
N SER A 232 7.75 -1.83 2.44
CA SER A 232 8.53 -2.38 1.31
C SER A 232 9.22 -1.26 0.54
N MET A 233 10.36 -0.78 1.05
CA MET A 233 11.20 0.24 0.43
C MET A 233 12.69 -0.10 0.61
N GLY A 234 13.57 0.73 0.07
CA GLY A 234 15.02 0.56 0.17
C GLY A 234 15.73 0.60 -1.19
N THR A 235 14.98 0.38 -2.28
CA THR A 235 15.56 0.42 -3.64
C THR A 235 16.12 1.80 -3.98
N ASN A 236 15.38 2.88 -3.66
CA ASN A 236 15.83 4.25 -3.94
C ASN A 236 16.93 4.71 -2.98
N GLU A 237 16.87 4.29 -1.74
CA GLU A 237 17.93 4.50 -0.75
C GLU A 237 19.24 3.84 -1.22
N ALA A 238 19.17 2.62 -1.75
CA ALA A 238 20.33 1.88 -2.21
C ALA A 238 20.97 2.47 -3.50
N GLN A 239 20.30 3.38 -4.20
CA GLN A 239 20.91 4.17 -5.28
C GLN A 239 21.75 5.33 -4.74
N ASN A 240 21.62 5.68 -3.46
CA ASN A 240 22.44 6.71 -2.81
C ASN A 240 23.66 6.09 -2.12
N ILE A 241 24.84 6.27 -2.69
CA ILE A 241 26.08 5.66 -2.20
C ILE A 241 26.54 6.18 -0.83
N VAL A 242 26.12 7.39 -0.43
CA VAL A 242 26.53 7.98 0.85
C VAL A 242 25.61 7.62 2.01
N LEU A 243 24.41 7.11 1.74
CA LEU A 243 23.50 6.71 2.79
C LEU A 243 24.02 5.43 3.48
N THR A 244 24.13 5.44 4.80
CA THR A 244 24.60 4.29 5.57
C THR A 244 23.44 3.36 5.96
N PRO A 245 23.70 2.06 6.25
CA PRO A 245 22.69 1.15 6.76
C PRO A 245 22.04 1.65 8.07
N GLU A 246 22.81 2.29 8.96
CA GLU A 246 22.31 2.84 10.22
C GLU A 246 21.29 3.95 9.99
N SER A 247 21.62 4.95 9.14
CA SER A 247 20.69 6.03 8.79
C SER A 247 19.44 5.50 8.06
N PHE A 248 19.58 4.42 7.30
CA PHE A 248 18.44 3.75 6.66
C PHE A 248 17.52 3.12 7.71
N ILE A 249 18.07 2.40 8.69
CA ILE A 249 17.30 1.79 9.79
C ILE A 249 16.64 2.86 10.68
N GLU A 250 17.32 3.98 10.95
CA GLU A 250 16.70 5.10 11.67
C GLU A 250 15.45 5.62 10.97
N SER A 251 15.47 5.71 9.63
CA SER A 251 14.30 6.13 8.86
C SER A 251 13.14 5.11 8.92
N ILE A 252 13.44 3.82 8.94
CA ILE A 252 12.44 2.75 9.14
C ILE A 252 11.84 2.85 10.54
N LYS A 253 12.69 2.97 11.56
CA LYS A 253 12.28 3.12 12.96
C LYS A 253 11.35 4.32 13.13
N GLU A 254 11.71 5.49 12.60
CA GLU A 254 10.88 6.68 12.64
C GLU A 254 9.48 6.42 12.02
N THR A 255 9.41 5.71 10.89
CA THR A 255 8.14 5.34 10.25
C THR A 255 7.29 4.45 11.16
N ILE A 256 7.89 3.42 11.79
CA ILE A 256 7.20 2.53 12.71
C ILE A 256 6.71 3.29 13.94
N ASP A 257 7.55 4.15 14.52
CA ASP A 257 7.21 4.94 15.70
C ASP A 257 6.04 5.91 15.41
N LYS A 258 6.04 6.57 14.25
CA LYS A 258 4.92 7.42 13.81
C LYS A 258 3.61 6.63 13.69
N ILE A 259 3.64 5.40 13.18
CA ILE A 259 2.45 4.54 13.12
C ILE A 259 2.00 4.16 14.52
N LYS A 260 2.92 3.76 15.41
CA LYS A 260 2.60 3.35 16.78
C LYS A 260 1.97 4.47 17.62
N ILE A 261 2.26 5.76 17.33
CA ILE A 261 1.62 6.89 18.02
C ILE A 261 0.09 6.85 17.90
N PHE A 262 -0.45 6.54 16.73
CA PHE A 262 -1.90 6.51 16.52
C PHE A 262 -2.49 5.10 16.46
N ASN A 263 -1.65 4.08 16.36
CA ASN A 263 -2.06 2.68 16.27
C ASN A 263 -1.04 1.76 16.98
N PRO A 264 -1.01 1.77 18.33
CA PRO A 264 -0.02 1.01 19.11
C PRO A 264 -0.12 -0.50 18.94
N GLU A 265 -1.30 -1.02 18.56
CA GLU A 265 -1.56 -2.45 18.35
C GLU A 265 -1.26 -2.92 16.90
N ALA A 266 -0.69 -2.05 16.07
CA ALA A 266 -0.37 -2.39 14.70
C ALA A 266 0.68 -3.51 14.62
N VAL A 267 0.42 -4.50 13.79
CA VAL A 267 1.41 -5.52 13.42
C VAL A 267 2.20 -5.05 12.21
N PHE A 268 3.50 -5.34 12.18
CA PHE A 268 4.39 -4.94 11.08
C PHE A 268 4.97 -6.14 10.37
N ILE A 269 5.04 -6.06 9.05
CA ILE A 269 5.85 -6.94 8.19
C ILE A 269 6.81 -6.03 7.41
N LEU A 270 8.10 -6.16 7.64
CA LEU A 270 9.10 -5.51 6.80
C LEU A 270 9.46 -6.43 5.64
N SER A 271 9.70 -5.84 4.46
CA SER A 271 10.29 -6.54 3.33
C SER A 271 11.66 -5.94 3.03
N THR A 272 12.66 -6.79 2.83
CA THR A 272 13.92 -6.31 2.26
C THR A 272 13.70 -5.82 0.82
N PRO A 273 14.49 -4.83 0.34
CA PRO A 273 14.35 -4.35 -1.02
C PRO A 273 14.65 -5.45 -2.04
N PRO A 274 13.93 -5.48 -3.17
CA PRO A 274 14.14 -6.49 -4.21
C PRO A 274 15.49 -6.31 -4.91
N VAL A 275 16.01 -7.40 -5.49
CA VAL A 275 17.26 -7.37 -6.26
C VAL A 275 17.18 -6.42 -7.45
N SER A 276 18.22 -5.62 -7.67
CA SER A 276 18.32 -4.68 -8.80
C SER A 276 19.76 -4.33 -9.11
N PHE A 277 19.98 -3.54 -10.18
CA PHE A 277 21.30 -3.08 -10.58
C PHE A 277 21.55 -1.64 -10.15
N TYR A 278 22.80 -1.34 -9.82
CA TYR A 278 23.28 0.02 -9.64
C TYR A 278 23.67 0.60 -11.01
N LYS A 279 23.06 1.75 -11.35
CA LYS A 279 23.30 2.45 -12.63
C LYS A 279 23.19 1.56 -13.89
N LYS A 280 22.38 0.50 -13.82
CA LYS A 280 22.18 -0.49 -14.92
C LYS A 280 23.45 -1.26 -15.34
N VAL A 281 24.48 -1.30 -14.51
CA VAL A 281 25.77 -1.88 -14.88
C VAL A 281 26.10 -3.10 -14.04
N VAL A 282 25.96 -3.00 -12.73
CA VAL A 282 26.35 -4.06 -11.79
C VAL A 282 25.23 -4.32 -10.79
N PRO A 283 25.08 -5.58 -10.29
CA PRO A 283 24.20 -5.85 -9.16
C PRO A 283 24.47 -4.87 -8.01
N ASN A 284 23.42 -4.28 -7.45
CA ASN A 284 23.56 -3.25 -6.44
C ASN A 284 23.96 -3.87 -5.09
N LYS A 285 25.25 -3.81 -4.75
CA LYS A 285 25.79 -4.37 -3.51
C LYS A 285 25.16 -3.75 -2.25
N LYS A 286 24.76 -2.48 -2.30
CA LYS A 286 24.15 -1.78 -1.18
C LYS A 286 22.81 -2.39 -0.73
N LEU A 287 22.13 -3.08 -1.64
CA LEU A 287 20.93 -3.84 -1.28
C LEU A 287 21.24 -4.95 -0.28
N LYS A 288 22.42 -5.60 -0.41
CA LYS A 288 22.88 -6.60 0.58
C LYS A 288 23.08 -5.96 1.95
N ASP A 289 23.80 -4.83 2.00
CA ASP A 289 24.09 -4.14 3.27
C ASP A 289 22.78 -3.70 3.96
N PHE A 290 21.83 -3.20 3.19
CA PHE A 290 20.51 -2.78 3.70
C PHE A 290 19.64 -3.97 4.11
N SER A 291 19.68 -5.07 3.36
CA SER A 291 18.95 -6.29 3.72
C SER A 291 19.48 -6.89 5.03
N ASP A 292 20.81 -6.93 5.19
CA ASP A 292 21.44 -7.40 6.43
C ASP A 292 21.05 -6.49 7.63
N ALA A 293 21.03 -5.18 7.42
CA ALA A 293 20.64 -4.24 8.47
C ALA A 293 19.15 -4.38 8.85
N ILE A 294 18.25 -4.54 7.87
CA ILE A 294 16.82 -4.81 8.14
C ILE A 294 16.69 -6.13 8.90
N MET A 295 17.42 -7.17 8.48
CA MET A 295 17.40 -8.50 9.15
C MET A 295 17.80 -8.36 10.62
N ALA A 296 18.93 -7.73 10.91
CA ALA A 296 19.40 -7.50 12.28
C ALA A 296 18.36 -6.71 13.09
N TYR A 297 17.87 -5.60 12.54
CA TYR A 297 16.84 -4.78 13.20
C TYR A 297 15.56 -5.57 13.51
N CYS A 298 15.09 -6.39 12.58
CA CYS A 298 13.88 -7.21 12.78
C CYS A 298 14.10 -8.30 13.82
N ILE A 299 15.28 -8.92 13.87
CA ILE A 299 15.62 -9.93 14.90
C ILE A 299 15.63 -9.28 16.27
N ASP A 300 16.35 -8.16 16.43
CA ASP A 300 16.52 -7.46 17.71
C ASP A 300 15.21 -6.90 18.28
N ASN A 301 14.26 -6.57 17.41
CA ASN A 301 12.96 -5.99 17.79
C ASN A 301 11.77 -6.96 17.62
N GLU A 302 12.03 -8.23 17.31
CA GLU A 302 11.03 -9.29 17.10
C GLU A 302 9.97 -8.94 16.03
N ILE A 303 10.30 -8.09 15.04
CA ILE A 303 9.40 -7.69 13.96
C ILE A 303 9.40 -8.74 12.85
N ALA A 304 8.24 -9.04 12.28
CA ALA A 304 8.14 -9.98 11.17
C ALA A 304 8.85 -9.45 9.91
N LEU A 305 9.65 -10.30 9.28
CA LEU A 305 10.43 -9.97 8.09
C LEU A 305 10.19 -10.97 6.96
N TRP A 306 9.89 -10.45 5.78
CA TRP A 306 9.96 -11.19 4.53
C TRP A 306 11.21 -10.79 3.75
N ASP A 307 12.22 -11.67 3.73
CA ASP A 307 13.51 -11.35 3.11
C ASP A 307 13.49 -11.61 1.60
N LEU A 308 12.87 -10.68 0.87
CA LEU A 308 12.73 -10.76 -0.59
C LEU A 308 14.09 -10.77 -1.29
N PHE A 309 15.11 -10.09 -0.75
CA PHE A 309 16.45 -10.08 -1.32
C PHE A 309 17.07 -11.49 -1.33
N GLU A 310 17.05 -12.18 -0.17
CA GLU A 310 17.61 -13.53 -0.06
C GLU A 310 16.75 -14.57 -0.82
N ILE A 311 15.42 -14.44 -0.77
CA ILE A 311 14.49 -15.30 -1.54
C ILE A 311 14.76 -15.19 -3.05
N SER A 312 15.19 -14.02 -3.51
CA SER A 312 15.59 -13.75 -4.90
C SER A 312 17.04 -14.14 -5.21
N ASP A 313 17.72 -14.90 -4.35
CA ASP A 313 19.11 -15.33 -4.46
C ASP A 313 20.12 -14.16 -4.44
N GLY A 314 19.76 -13.06 -3.78
CA GLY A 314 20.62 -11.91 -3.51
C GLY A 314 21.26 -11.31 -4.77
N LEU A 315 22.53 -10.91 -4.66
CA LEU A 315 23.25 -10.30 -5.78
C LEU A 315 23.36 -11.20 -7.01
N LYS A 316 23.45 -12.51 -6.81
CA LYS A 316 23.50 -13.49 -7.91
C LYS A 316 22.14 -13.55 -8.62
N GLY A 317 21.05 -13.48 -7.87
CA GLY A 317 19.68 -13.44 -8.40
C GLY A 317 19.43 -12.25 -9.32
N SER A 318 20.09 -11.09 -9.12
CA SER A 318 19.96 -9.94 -10.02
C SER A 318 20.24 -10.30 -11.49
N CYS A 319 21.30 -11.06 -11.75
CA CYS A 319 21.66 -11.50 -13.09
C CYS A 319 20.67 -12.53 -13.65
N GLU A 320 20.21 -13.46 -12.82
CA GLU A 320 19.22 -14.47 -13.24
C GLU A 320 17.86 -13.83 -13.54
N PHE A 321 17.43 -12.85 -12.75
CA PHE A 321 16.18 -12.12 -12.98
C PHE A 321 16.25 -11.30 -14.28
N ALA A 322 17.39 -10.66 -14.58
CA ALA A 322 17.60 -9.94 -15.83
C ALA A 322 17.57 -10.91 -17.03
N LYS A 323 18.31 -12.03 -16.95
CA LYS A 323 18.38 -13.06 -18.01
C LYS A 323 17.02 -13.67 -18.32
N ASN A 324 16.19 -13.89 -17.29
CA ASN A 324 14.84 -14.47 -17.42
C ASN A 324 13.76 -13.41 -17.68
N GLN A 325 14.13 -12.18 -18.03
CA GLN A 325 13.21 -11.07 -18.34
C GLN A 325 12.21 -10.77 -17.21
N LEU A 326 12.61 -11.02 -15.96
CA LEU A 326 11.85 -10.65 -14.78
C LEU A 326 12.10 -9.19 -14.38
N LEU A 327 13.22 -8.59 -14.84
CA LEU A 327 13.48 -7.15 -14.78
C LEU A 327 13.18 -6.52 -16.14
N VAL A 328 12.78 -5.23 -16.15
CA VAL A 328 12.65 -4.45 -17.38
C VAL A 328 14.01 -3.80 -17.75
N ASN A 329 14.08 -3.08 -18.88
CA ASN A 329 15.32 -2.55 -19.45
C ASN A 329 16.11 -1.59 -18.54
N ASP A 330 15.50 -1.05 -17.49
CA ASP A 330 16.21 -0.21 -16.52
C ASP A 330 16.96 -1.02 -15.47
N LEU A 331 16.71 -2.33 -15.38
CA LEU A 331 17.34 -3.27 -14.47
C LEU A 331 17.12 -2.92 -12.97
N VAL A 332 16.10 -2.10 -12.69
CA VAL A 332 15.63 -1.75 -11.35
C VAL A 332 14.22 -2.21 -11.15
N HIS A 333 13.34 -1.91 -12.10
CA HIS A 333 11.94 -2.30 -12.01
C HIS A 333 11.72 -3.70 -12.61
N TYR A 334 10.66 -4.32 -12.15
CA TYR A 334 10.30 -5.67 -12.57
C TYR A 334 9.33 -5.65 -13.74
N SER A 335 9.41 -6.67 -14.59
CA SER A 335 8.35 -6.95 -15.56
C SER A 335 7.08 -7.37 -14.82
N ARG A 336 5.95 -7.38 -15.53
CA ARG A 336 4.70 -7.86 -14.95
C ARG A 336 4.86 -9.25 -14.31
N LYS A 337 5.52 -10.18 -15.01
CA LYS A 337 5.82 -11.53 -14.50
C LYS A 337 6.67 -11.50 -13.23
N GLY A 338 7.67 -10.62 -13.19
CA GLY A 338 8.52 -10.46 -12.01
C GLY A 338 7.75 -9.97 -10.79
N TYR A 339 6.88 -8.97 -10.95
CA TYR A 339 6.03 -8.50 -9.87
C TYR A 339 4.97 -9.52 -9.44
N GLU A 340 4.34 -10.22 -10.39
CA GLU A 340 3.38 -11.28 -10.08
C GLU A 340 4.07 -12.41 -9.29
N LEU A 341 5.29 -12.80 -9.68
CA LEU A 341 6.09 -13.76 -8.92
C LEU A 341 6.33 -13.32 -7.47
N GLN A 342 6.72 -12.06 -7.26
CA GLN A 342 6.91 -11.51 -5.90
C GLN A 342 5.62 -11.60 -5.08
N GLY A 343 4.48 -11.24 -5.67
CA GLY A 343 3.18 -11.35 -5.01
C GLY A 343 2.85 -12.78 -4.57
N TYR A 344 3.06 -13.77 -5.44
CA TYR A 344 2.83 -15.18 -5.11
C TYR A 344 3.82 -15.72 -4.07
N LEU A 345 5.10 -15.32 -4.13
CA LEU A 345 6.09 -15.67 -3.10
C LEU A 345 5.70 -15.11 -1.73
N PHE A 346 5.23 -13.86 -1.67
CA PHE A 346 4.74 -13.29 -0.41
C PHE A 346 3.56 -14.11 0.15
N ILE A 347 2.57 -14.41 -0.69
CA ILE A 347 1.39 -15.19 -0.27
C ILE A 347 1.78 -16.60 0.19
N GLU A 348 2.73 -17.25 -0.49
CA GLU A 348 3.24 -18.57 -0.06
C GLU A 348 3.86 -18.50 1.33
N ALA A 349 4.73 -17.49 1.59
CA ALA A 349 5.35 -17.30 2.90
C ALA A 349 4.30 -16.99 3.98
N PHE A 350 3.36 -16.10 3.70
CA PHE A 350 2.27 -15.76 4.61
C PHE A 350 1.38 -16.95 4.93
N ALA A 351 1.04 -17.77 3.92
CA ALA A 351 0.24 -18.97 4.11
C ALA A 351 0.96 -20.04 4.96
N LYS A 352 2.28 -20.19 4.81
CA LYS A 352 3.08 -21.07 5.68
C LYS A 352 2.96 -20.63 7.15
N SER A 353 3.19 -19.35 7.44
CA SER A 353 3.07 -18.80 8.80
C SER A 353 1.64 -18.91 9.35
N TRP A 354 0.63 -18.67 8.52
CA TRP A 354 -0.77 -18.88 8.89
C TRP A 354 -1.05 -20.34 9.26
N ASN A 355 -0.59 -21.31 8.47
CA ASN A 355 -0.77 -22.73 8.74
C ASN A 355 -0.05 -23.16 10.02
N ASN A 356 1.19 -22.68 10.25
CA ASN A 356 1.93 -22.91 11.49
C ASN A 356 1.13 -22.43 12.72
N TYR A 357 0.55 -21.23 12.64
CA TYR A 357 -0.31 -20.70 13.69
C TYR A 357 -1.55 -21.56 13.94
N ILE A 358 -2.27 -21.98 12.90
CA ILE A 358 -3.45 -22.85 13.05
C ILE A 358 -3.08 -24.21 13.64
N ASN A 359 -2.00 -24.81 13.21
CA ASN A 359 -1.51 -26.10 13.75
C ASN A 359 -1.14 -25.99 15.24
N SER A 360 -0.50 -24.87 15.65
CA SER A 360 -0.16 -24.63 17.05
C SER A 360 -1.41 -24.59 17.97
N LEU A 361 -2.53 -24.06 17.48
CA LEU A 361 -3.79 -24.03 18.25
C LEU A 361 -4.42 -25.42 18.39
N SER A 362 -4.19 -26.31 17.43
CA SER A 362 -4.71 -27.69 17.49
C SER A 362 -3.94 -28.53 18.51
N THR A 363 -2.63 -28.31 18.61
CA THR A 363 -1.76 -29.01 19.59
C THR A 363 -2.09 -28.63 21.04
N ILE A 364 -2.44 -27.37 21.30
CA ILE A 364 -2.81 -26.87 22.63
C ILE A 364 -4.15 -27.48 23.11
N LYS A 365 -5.04 -27.88 22.22
CA LYS A 365 -6.33 -28.50 22.58
C LYS A 365 -6.23 -30.00 22.88
N MET A 366 -5.11 -30.64 22.58
CA MET A 366 -4.89 -32.06 22.82
C MET A 366 -4.14 -32.34 24.13
N ASN A 367 -3.60 -31.31 24.77
CA ASN A 367 -2.97 -31.33 26.09
C ASN A 367 -3.88 -30.64 27.12
#